data_7c7502fc2a437979dac0d928d48aa408
#
_entry.id   7c7502fc2a437979dac0d928d48aa408
#
_cell.length_a   1.000
_cell.length_b   1.000
_cell.length_c   1.000
_cell.angle_alpha   90.00
_cell.angle_beta   90.00
_cell.angle_gamma   90.00
#
_symmetry.space_group_name_H-M   'P 1'
#
loop_
_entity.id
_entity.type
_entity.pdbx_description
1 polymer ?
#
loop_
_entity_poly.entity_id
_entity_poly.type
_entity_poly.pdbx_seq_one_letter_code
_entity_poly.pdbx_strand_id
1 'polypeptide(L)'
;MVLPSGFWSVSSLIKRLDALYAWFCKAANSLQSPFLLVLRLYWGWQFLESGIDHLRNMSSFVTFMSSHGVPAPWLNAHFVAGLEAVGGILLALGLASRLIAVPLSINMIVAYVVGDWDNLTAIFTDHAEDFYKALPFSFLLVSLIVLIFGPGRFSLDHLISRYRTKRQPQAAAAQ
;
A
#
# COMPACT_ATOMS: atom_id res chain seq x y z
N MET A 1 5.02 10.86 -63.69
CA MET A 1 5.12 9.65 -62.86
C MET A 1 4.43 9.98 -61.52
N VAL A 2 3.16 9.62 -61.39
CA VAL A 2 2.33 9.98 -60.20
C VAL A 2 2.60 8.90 -59.15
N LEU A 3 3.15 9.30 -58.00
CA LEU A 3 3.32 8.40 -56.85
C LEU A 3 1.95 7.94 -56.32
N PRO A 4 1.76 6.66 -56.01
CA PRO A 4 0.44 6.16 -55.58
C PRO A 4 0.08 6.75 -54.19
N SER A 5 -1.20 7.15 -54.08
CA SER A 5 -1.87 7.79 -52.96
C SER A 5 -1.99 6.93 -51.67
N GLY A 6 -1.22 5.85 -51.57
CA GLY A 6 -1.25 4.95 -50.42
C GLY A 6 -0.35 5.33 -49.24
N PHE A 7 0.59 6.27 -49.41
CA PHE A 7 1.57 6.62 -48.37
C PHE A 7 1.00 7.47 -47.22
N TRP A 8 -0.10 8.15 -47.47
CA TRP A 8 -0.82 8.95 -46.46
C TRP A 8 -1.59 8.11 -45.43
N SER A 9 -1.86 6.86 -45.77
CA SER A 9 -2.65 5.94 -44.94
C SER A 9 -1.89 5.45 -43.69
N VAL A 10 -0.61 5.13 -43.82
CA VAL A 10 0.18 4.51 -42.73
C VAL A 10 0.48 5.55 -41.63
N SER A 11 0.87 6.77 -41.99
CA SER A 11 1.17 7.83 -41.01
C SER A 11 -0.08 8.28 -40.25
N SER A 12 -1.26 8.29 -40.90
CA SER A 12 -2.53 8.59 -40.26
C SER A 12 -3.00 7.48 -39.33
N LEU A 13 -2.73 6.23 -39.68
CA LEU A 13 -3.02 5.06 -38.84
C LEU A 13 -2.15 5.08 -37.57
N ILE A 14 -0.84 5.33 -37.71
CA ILE A 14 0.09 5.44 -36.58
C ILE A 14 -0.35 6.55 -35.62
N LYS A 15 -0.68 7.75 -36.13
CA LYS A 15 -1.17 8.84 -35.29
C LYS A 15 -2.46 8.51 -34.54
N ARG A 16 -3.37 7.77 -35.16
CA ARG A 16 -4.61 7.31 -34.48
C ARG A 16 -4.31 6.27 -33.39
N LEU A 17 -3.40 5.35 -33.63
CA LEU A 17 -2.95 4.36 -32.64
C LEU A 17 -2.26 5.04 -31.47
N ASP A 18 -1.38 6.00 -31.72
CA ASP A 18 -0.72 6.79 -30.68
C ASP A 18 -1.72 7.59 -29.83
N ALA A 19 -2.72 8.20 -30.47
CA ALA A 19 -3.78 8.93 -29.78
C ALA A 19 -4.65 8.00 -28.91
N LEU A 20 -5.01 6.82 -29.42
CA LEU A 20 -5.75 5.80 -28.67
C LEU A 20 -4.94 5.31 -27.48
N TYR A 21 -3.65 5.02 -27.69
CA TYR A 21 -2.75 4.60 -26.62
C TYR A 21 -2.58 5.66 -25.55
N ALA A 22 -2.36 6.91 -25.95
CA ALA A 22 -2.26 8.04 -25.03
C ALA A 22 -3.57 8.24 -24.23
N TRP A 23 -4.73 8.11 -24.88
CA TRP A 23 -6.02 8.15 -24.19
C TRP A 23 -6.16 7.01 -23.19
N PHE A 24 -5.83 5.77 -23.60
CA PHE A 24 -5.83 4.60 -22.71
C PHE A 24 -4.93 4.79 -21.49
N CYS A 25 -3.68 5.24 -21.70
CA CYS A 25 -2.76 5.54 -20.61
C CYS A 25 -3.30 6.61 -19.66
N LYS A 26 -3.93 7.66 -20.20
CA LYS A 26 -4.55 8.72 -19.41
C LYS A 26 -5.72 8.17 -18.58
N ALA A 27 -6.57 7.33 -19.17
CA ALA A 27 -7.67 6.67 -18.48
C ALA A 27 -7.17 5.73 -17.38
N ALA A 28 -6.18 4.88 -17.68
CA ALA A 28 -5.57 3.98 -16.71
C ALA A 28 -4.93 4.75 -15.53
N ASN A 29 -4.19 5.82 -15.80
CA ASN A 29 -3.60 6.67 -14.77
C ASN A 29 -4.66 7.36 -13.89
N SER A 30 -5.85 7.66 -14.45
CA SER A 30 -6.93 8.25 -13.66
C SER A 30 -7.55 7.27 -12.66
N LEU A 31 -7.47 5.97 -12.93
CA LEU A 31 -7.96 4.92 -12.05
C LEU A 31 -7.02 4.62 -10.86
N GLN A 32 -5.77 5.05 -10.93
CA GLN A 32 -4.79 4.83 -9.85
C GLN A 32 -5.27 5.38 -8.51
N SER A 33 -5.78 6.60 -8.49
CA SER A 33 -6.21 7.25 -7.24
C SER A 33 -7.43 6.60 -6.58
N PRO A 34 -8.53 6.27 -7.29
CA PRO A 34 -9.64 5.54 -6.70
C PRO A 34 -9.25 4.11 -6.30
N PHE A 35 -8.40 3.43 -7.07
CA PHE A 35 -7.88 2.11 -6.71
C PHE A 35 -7.11 2.15 -5.38
N LEU A 36 -6.18 3.09 -5.22
CA LEU A 36 -5.43 3.27 -3.97
C LEU A 36 -6.34 3.64 -2.80
N LEU A 37 -7.42 4.39 -3.03
CA LEU A 37 -8.42 4.69 -2.00
C LEU A 37 -9.10 3.41 -1.51
N VAL A 38 -9.62 2.58 -2.42
CA VAL A 38 -10.28 1.32 -2.08
C VAL A 38 -9.34 0.38 -1.33
N LEU A 39 -8.10 0.21 -1.83
CA LEU A 39 -7.08 -0.59 -1.15
C LEU A 39 -6.84 -0.13 0.28
N ARG A 40 -6.65 1.17 0.49
CA ARG A 40 -6.38 1.72 1.82
C ARG A 40 -7.57 1.59 2.77
N LEU A 41 -8.78 1.81 2.29
CA LEU A 41 -9.98 1.65 3.11
C LEU A 41 -10.18 0.20 3.54
N TYR A 42 -10.07 -0.73 2.59
CA TYR A 42 -10.27 -2.15 2.89
C TYR A 42 -9.15 -2.70 3.80
N TRP A 43 -7.89 -2.53 3.41
CA TRP A 43 -6.78 -3.09 4.17
C TRP A 43 -6.45 -2.28 5.44
N GLY A 44 -6.72 -0.98 5.46
CA GLY A 44 -6.65 -0.18 6.68
C GLY A 44 -7.67 -0.65 7.73
N TRP A 45 -8.87 -1.03 7.27
CA TRP A 45 -9.86 -1.67 8.14
C TRP A 45 -9.37 -3.03 8.67
N GLN A 46 -8.83 -3.87 7.79
CA GLN A 46 -8.30 -5.19 8.18
C GLN A 46 -7.14 -5.07 9.20
N PHE A 47 -6.23 -4.11 9.01
CA PHE A 47 -5.18 -3.81 10.01
C PHE A 47 -5.78 -3.36 11.34
N LEU A 48 -6.77 -2.48 11.30
CA LEU A 48 -7.46 -2.02 12.51
C LEU A 48 -8.14 -3.18 13.24
N GLU A 49 -8.86 -4.03 12.52
CA GLU A 49 -9.54 -5.20 13.07
C GLU A 49 -8.54 -6.18 13.69
N SER A 50 -7.45 -6.50 12.98
CA SER A 50 -6.35 -7.34 13.50
C SER A 50 -5.75 -6.76 14.79
N GLY A 51 -5.41 -5.48 14.80
CA GLY A 51 -4.85 -4.81 15.98
C GLY A 51 -5.83 -4.82 17.17
N ILE A 52 -7.13 -4.60 16.93
CA ILE A 52 -8.16 -4.67 17.97
C ILE A 52 -8.29 -6.11 18.50
N ASP A 53 -8.26 -7.12 17.63
CA ASP A 53 -8.36 -8.52 18.06
C ASP A 53 -7.14 -8.92 18.91
N HIS A 54 -5.93 -8.48 18.55
CA HIS A 54 -4.76 -8.68 19.40
C HIS A 54 -4.88 -7.97 20.74
N LEU A 55 -5.44 -6.77 20.80
CA LEU A 55 -5.69 -6.05 22.05
C LEU A 55 -6.72 -6.75 22.93
N ARG A 56 -7.77 -7.32 22.33
CA ARG A 56 -8.83 -8.06 23.06
C ARG A 56 -8.32 -9.40 23.60
N ASN A 57 -7.45 -10.06 22.85
CA ASN A 57 -6.90 -11.38 23.15
C ASN A 57 -5.42 -11.31 23.55
N MET A 58 -5.01 -10.25 24.27
CA MET A 58 -3.63 -9.94 24.58
C MET A 58 -2.88 -11.08 25.27
N SER A 59 -3.50 -11.79 26.20
CA SER A 59 -2.87 -12.91 26.89
C SER A 59 -2.47 -14.04 25.93
N SER A 60 -3.34 -14.41 25.01
CA SER A 60 -3.06 -15.41 23.97
C SER A 60 -1.97 -14.92 23.02
N PHE A 61 -1.99 -13.64 22.63
CA PHE A 61 -1.00 -13.06 21.74
C PHE A 61 0.38 -12.98 22.38
N VAL A 62 0.47 -12.62 23.67
CA VAL A 62 1.74 -12.68 24.44
C VAL A 62 2.27 -14.11 24.53
N THR A 63 1.39 -15.10 24.80
CA THR A 63 1.76 -16.50 24.83
C THR A 63 2.30 -16.99 23.49
N PHE A 64 1.63 -16.62 22.38
CA PHE A 64 2.08 -16.90 21.02
C PHE A 64 3.49 -16.33 20.77
N MET A 65 3.72 -15.06 21.07
CA MET A 65 5.04 -14.43 20.89
C MET A 65 6.12 -15.11 21.76
N SER A 66 5.78 -15.45 23.01
CA SER A 66 6.69 -16.14 23.90
C SER A 66 7.08 -17.53 23.39
N SER A 67 6.12 -18.30 22.86
CA SER A 67 6.38 -19.65 22.31
C SER A 67 7.24 -19.63 21.05
N HIS A 68 7.27 -18.51 20.31
CA HIS A 68 8.11 -18.31 19.13
C HIS A 68 9.43 -17.58 19.46
N GLY A 69 9.79 -17.44 20.74
CA GLY A 69 11.07 -16.89 21.15
C GLY A 69 11.23 -15.38 20.95
N VAL A 70 10.12 -14.63 20.78
CA VAL A 70 10.18 -13.18 20.64
C VAL A 70 10.67 -12.57 21.96
N PRO A 71 11.72 -11.72 21.96
CA PRO A 71 12.19 -11.07 23.18
C PRO A 71 11.14 -10.10 23.73
N ALA A 72 11.05 -9.97 25.05
CA ALA A 72 10.08 -9.11 25.73
C ALA A 72 8.65 -9.24 25.15
N PRO A 73 8.02 -10.44 25.16
CA PRO A 73 6.81 -10.75 24.41
C PRO A 73 5.64 -9.85 24.80
N TRP A 74 5.52 -9.46 26.06
CA TRP A 74 4.50 -8.52 26.54
C TRP A 74 4.61 -7.15 25.85
N LEU A 75 5.83 -6.59 25.80
CA LEU A 75 6.06 -5.27 25.18
C LEU A 75 5.81 -5.31 23.67
N ASN A 76 6.36 -6.34 22.99
CA ASN A 76 6.20 -6.50 21.56
C ASN A 76 4.75 -6.75 21.17
N ALA A 77 4.00 -7.54 21.94
CA ALA A 77 2.58 -7.78 21.68
C ALA A 77 1.76 -6.47 21.73
N HIS A 78 1.98 -5.64 22.75
CA HIS A 78 1.29 -4.34 22.83
C HIS A 78 1.71 -3.37 21.72
N PHE A 79 3.01 -3.35 21.39
CA PHE A 79 3.53 -2.52 20.30
C PHE A 79 2.92 -2.91 18.94
N VAL A 80 2.93 -4.20 18.60
CA VAL A 80 2.38 -4.72 17.34
C VAL A 80 0.87 -4.46 17.26
N ALA A 81 0.12 -4.80 18.30
CA ALA A 81 -1.33 -4.55 18.33
C ALA A 81 -1.67 -3.07 18.19
N GLY A 82 -0.93 -2.19 18.86
CA GLY A 82 -1.07 -0.73 18.75
C GLY A 82 -0.67 -0.23 17.37
N LEU A 83 0.43 -0.72 16.80
CA LEU A 83 0.89 -0.37 15.46
C LEU A 83 -0.15 -0.74 14.40
N GLU A 84 -0.72 -1.94 14.47
CA GLU A 84 -1.76 -2.39 13.53
C GLU A 84 -3.04 -1.57 13.66
N ALA A 85 -3.52 -1.36 14.89
CA ALA A 85 -4.74 -0.58 15.12
C ALA A 85 -4.60 0.88 14.67
N VAL A 86 -3.57 1.59 15.13
CA VAL A 86 -3.34 2.99 14.78
C VAL A 86 -2.90 3.12 13.32
N GLY A 87 -2.01 2.24 12.88
CA GLY A 87 -1.51 2.19 11.51
C GLY A 87 -2.62 1.94 10.50
N GLY A 88 -3.57 1.08 10.82
CA GLY A 88 -4.76 0.81 10.01
C GLY A 88 -5.61 2.07 9.82
N ILE A 89 -5.87 2.83 10.90
CA ILE A 89 -6.59 4.10 10.83
C ILE A 89 -5.85 5.11 9.94
N LEU A 90 -4.55 5.30 10.17
CA LEU A 90 -3.74 6.24 9.40
C LEU A 90 -3.68 5.86 7.92
N LEU A 91 -3.56 4.57 7.62
CA LEU A 91 -3.56 4.03 6.27
C LEU A 91 -4.91 4.29 5.59
N ALA A 92 -6.04 3.99 6.24
CA ALA A 92 -7.38 4.22 5.71
C ALA A 92 -7.62 5.70 5.40
N LEU A 93 -7.29 6.60 6.33
CA LEU A 93 -7.43 8.04 6.16
C LEU A 93 -6.44 8.61 5.12
N GLY A 94 -5.37 7.91 4.84
CA GLY A 94 -4.30 8.40 3.98
C GLY A 94 -3.52 9.54 4.62
N LEU A 95 -3.27 9.43 5.92
CA LEU A 95 -2.50 10.39 6.69
C LEU A 95 -1.13 9.82 7.06
N ALA A 96 -0.06 10.55 6.73
CA ALA A 96 1.32 10.10 6.86
C ALA A 96 1.54 8.69 6.25
N SER A 97 0.85 8.41 5.13
CA SER A 97 0.66 7.07 4.59
C SER A 97 1.95 6.34 4.28
N ARG A 98 2.92 7.03 3.68
CA ARG A 98 4.23 6.42 3.40
C ARG A 98 5.02 6.15 4.66
N LEU A 99 4.90 7.04 5.66
CA LEU A 99 5.63 6.90 6.92
C LEU A 99 5.11 5.69 7.70
N ILE A 100 3.78 5.51 7.79
CA ILE A 100 3.18 4.39 8.51
C ILE A 100 3.31 3.06 7.74
N ALA A 101 3.37 3.10 6.41
CA ALA A 101 3.57 1.91 5.59
C ALA A 101 4.91 1.23 5.85
N VAL A 102 5.96 1.97 6.26
CA VAL A 102 7.26 1.39 6.60
C VAL A 102 7.16 0.43 7.80
N PRO A 103 6.75 0.87 9.01
CA PRO A 103 6.67 -0.02 10.15
C PRO A 103 5.61 -1.12 9.96
N LEU A 104 4.51 -0.89 9.23
CA LEU A 104 3.56 -1.94 8.89
C LEU A 104 4.18 -3.00 7.98
N SER A 105 4.98 -2.62 6.98
CA SER A 105 5.70 -3.57 6.13
C SER A 105 6.72 -4.39 6.94
N ILE A 106 7.48 -3.74 7.81
CA ILE A 106 8.43 -4.42 8.70
C ILE A 106 7.69 -5.40 9.60
N ASN A 107 6.56 -5.00 10.18
CA ASN A 107 5.74 -5.86 11.03
C ASN A 107 5.29 -7.14 10.29
N MET A 108 4.86 -7.03 9.05
CA MET A 108 4.45 -8.19 8.24
C MET A 108 5.63 -9.09 7.86
N ILE A 109 6.81 -8.53 7.61
CA ILE A 109 8.02 -9.34 7.40
C ILE A 109 8.37 -10.10 8.67
N VAL A 110 8.31 -9.45 9.84
CA VAL A 110 8.56 -10.10 11.13
C VAL A 110 7.50 -11.17 11.40
N ALA A 111 6.22 -10.92 11.07
CA ALA A 111 5.16 -11.91 11.22
C ALA A 111 5.42 -13.18 10.41
N TYR A 112 5.94 -13.06 9.18
CA TYR A 112 6.41 -14.22 8.41
C TYR A 112 7.56 -14.97 9.11
N VAL A 113 8.59 -14.22 9.53
CA VAL A 113 9.79 -14.84 10.14
C VAL A 113 9.48 -15.53 11.45
N VAL A 114 8.56 -14.98 12.24
CA VAL A 114 8.24 -15.46 13.59
C VAL A 114 7.11 -16.49 13.57
N GLY A 115 6.01 -16.20 12.87
CA GLY A 115 4.79 -16.98 12.95
C GLY A 115 4.53 -17.91 11.76
N ASP A 116 5.11 -17.61 10.60
CA ASP A 116 4.80 -18.27 9.32
C ASP A 116 6.07 -18.67 8.56
N TRP A 117 7.12 -19.12 9.27
CA TRP A 117 8.41 -19.46 8.67
C TRP A 117 8.30 -20.52 7.57
N ASP A 118 7.47 -21.54 7.77
CA ASP A 118 7.26 -22.59 6.78
C ASP A 118 6.61 -22.04 5.50
N ASN A 119 5.63 -21.15 5.64
CA ASN A 119 5.01 -20.47 4.52
C ASN A 119 5.97 -19.50 3.82
N LEU A 120 6.85 -18.82 4.57
CA LEU A 120 7.89 -17.98 3.98
C LEU A 120 8.88 -18.80 3.15
N THR A 121 9.31 -19.94 3.63
CA THR A 121 10.27 -20.82 2.93
C THR A 121 9.63 -21.59 1.79
N ALA A 122 8.32 -21.76 1.79
CA ALA A 122 7.56 -22.42 0.74
C ALA A 122 7.77 -21.78 -0.66
N ILE A 123 8.15 -20.50 -0.73
CA ILE A 123 8.48 -19.81 -2.00
C ILE A 123 9.60 -20.51 -2.79
N PHE A 124 10.45 -21.29 -2.11
CA PHE A 124 11.57 -22.03 -2.71
C PHE A 124 11.26 -23.51 -2.94
N THR A 125 10.01 -23.95 -2.74
CA THR A 125 9.56 -25.32 -2.86
C THR A 125 8.45 -25.45 -3.90
N ASP A 126 7.98 -26.70 -4.13
CA ASP A 126 6.84 -26.97 -5.01
C ASP A 126 5.50 -26.47 -4.44
N HIS A 127 5.48 -25.96 -3.20
CA HIS A 127 4.32 -25.41 -2.50
C HIS A 127 4.37 -23.87 -2.38
N ALA A 128 4.92 -23.17 -3.39
CA ALA A 128 5.02 -21.72 -3.41
C ALA A 128 3.68 -20.98 -3.19
N GLU A 129 2.56 -21.68 -3.38
CA GLU A 129 1.22 -21.15 -3.11
C GLU A 129 0.95 -20.86 -1.62
N ASP A 130 1.59 -21.56 -0.69
CA ASP A 130 1.41 -21.35 0.73
C ASP A 130 1.98 -20.00 1.17
N PHE A 131 3.02 -19.50 0.48
CA PHE A 131 3.55 -18.16 0.70
C PHE A 131 2.50 -17.07 0.47
N TYR A 132 1.80 -17.08 -0.69
CA TYR A 132 0.85 -15.99 -0.97
C TYR A 132 -0.55 -16.22 -0.37
N LYS A 133 -0.85 -17.43 0.12
CA LYS A 133 -2.07 -17.72 0.90
C LYS A 133 -1.94 -17.28 2.36
N ALA A 134 -0.72 -17.15 2.88
CA ALA A 134 -0.50 -16.73 4.25
C ALA A 134 -0.98 -15.29 4.48
N LEU A 135 -1.59 -15.04 5.65
CA LEU A 135 -2.15 -13.74 6.02
C LEU A 135 -1.17 -12.56 5.84
N PRO A 136 0.12 -12.66 6.26
CA PRO A 136 1.04 -11.53 6.17
C PRO A 136 1.28 -11.06 4.74
N PHE A 137 1.10 -11.93 3.71
CA PHE A 137 1.35 -11.58 2.30
C PHE A 137 0.53 -10.39 1.83
N SER A 138 -0.77 -10.47 1.99
CA SER A 138 -1.69 -9.44 1.48
C SER A 138 -1.50 -8.11 2.21
N PHE A 139 -1.28 -8.15 3.52
CA PHE A 139 -0.97 -6.97 4.33
C PHE A 139 0.37 -6.33 3.94
N LEU A 140 1.41 -7.14 3.71
CA LEU A 140 2.71 -6.69 3.24
C LEU A 140 2.60 -6.06 1.85
N LEU A 141 1.93 -6.74 0.91
CA LEU A 141 1.77 -6.27 -0.46
C LEU A 141 1.11 -4.89 -0.50
N VAL A 142 0.04 -4.69 0.24
CA VAL A 142 -0.67 -3.40 0.25
C VAL A 142 0.16 -2.32 0.93
N SER A 143 0.86 -2.64 2.02
CA SER A 143 1.77 -1.69 2.67
C SER A 143 2.87 -1.24 1.72
N LEU A 144 3.47 -2.16 0.94
CA LEU A 144 4.45 -1.85 -0.10
C LEU A 144 3.85 -1.02 -1.26
N ILE A 145 2.63 -1.35 -1.72
CA ILE A 145 1.94 -0.55 -2.73
C ILE A 145 1.77 0.90 -2.26
N VAL A 146 1.30 1.10 -1.02
CA VAL A 146 1.12 2.46 -0.48
C VAL A 146 2.45 3.16 -0.24
N LEU A 147 3.50 2.45 0.17
CA LEU A 147 4.84 2.99 0.33
C LEU A 147 5.39 3.52 -1.00
N ILE A 148 5.31 2.72 -2.06
CA ILE A 148 5.88 3.02 -3.38
C ILE A 148 5.06 4.07 -4.11
N PHE A 149 3.76 3.83 -4.30
CA PHE A 149 2.88 4.69 -5.09
C PHE A 149 2.32 5.88 -4.31
N GLY A 150 2.39 5.83 -2.98
CA GLY A 150 1.80 6.84 -2.09
C GLY A 150 0.30 6.66 -1.91
N PRO A 151 -0.34 7.60 -1.18
CA PRO A 151 -1.75 7.45 -0.79
C PRO A 151 -2.76 7.82 -1.88
N GLY A 152 -2.31 8.37 -3.02
CA GLY A 152 -3.19 8.84 -4.09
C GLY A 152 -3.84 10.20 -3.78
N ARG A 153 -4.66 10.68 -4.75
CA ARG A 153 -5.28 12.02 -4.68
C ARG A 153 -6.40 12.12 -3.63
N PHE A 154 -7.05 11.01 -3.29
CA PHE A 154 -8.11 10.92 -2.28
C PHE A 154 -7.52 10.58 -0.90
N SER A 155 -6.68 11.46 -0.35
CA SER A 155 -5.98 11.26 0.92
C SER A 155 -5.86 12.56 1.70
N LEU A 156 -5.76 12.46 3.02
CA LEU A 156 -5.48 13.63 3.87
C LEU A 156 -4.10 14.22 3.57
N ASP A 157 -3.10 13.40 3.26
CA ASP A 157 -1.77 13.86 2.85
C ASP A 157 -1.84 14.79 1.63
N HIS A 158 -2.68 14.43 0.64
CA HIS A 158 -2.87 15.27 -0.54
C HIS A 158 -3.59 16.58 -0.23
N LEU A 159 -4.61 16.55 0.62
CA LEU A 159 -5.31 17.76 1.06
C LEU A 159 -4.36 18.72 1.80
N ILE A 160 -3.56 18.19 2.74
CA ILE A 160 -2.58 18.97 3.50
C ILE A 160 -1.54 19.60 2.58
N SER A 161 -1.02 18.82 1.60
CA SER A 161 -0.03 19.34 0.65
C SER A 161 -0.60 20.48 -0.19
N ARG A 162 -1.85 20.37 -0.67
CA ARG A 162 -2.54 21.44 -1.41
C ARG A 162 -2.74 22.71 -0.57
N TYR A 163 -3.08 22.56 0.70
CA TYR A 163 -3.22 23.70 1.63
C TYR A 163 -1.89 24.43 1.85
N ARG A 164 -0.81 23.68 2.02
CA ARG A 164 0.55 24.27 2.21
C ARG A 164 1.00 25.03 0.97
N THR A 165 0.80 24.48 -0.22
CA THR A 165 1.19 25.13 -1.48
C THR A 165 0.40 26.44 -1.74
N LYS A 166 -0.87 26.51 -1.33
CA LYS A 166 -1.68 27.74 -1.49
C LYS A 166 -1.27 28.88 -0.54
N ARG A 167 -0.67 28.57 0.62
CA ARG A 167 -0.25 29.59 1.61
C ARG A 167 1.13 30.22 1.33
N GLN A 168 2.00 29.50 0.64
CA GLN A 168 3.35 30.00 0.34
C GLN A 168 3.40 31.27 -0.56
N PRO A 169 2.58 31.41 -1.64
CA PRO A 169 2.60 32.64 -2.44
C PRO A 169 2.11 33.88 -1.67
N GLN A 170 1.22 33.72 -0.71
CA GLN A 170 0.69 34.86 0.06
C GLN A 170 1.69 35.39 1.09
N ALA A 171 2.57 34.54 1.64
CA ALA A 171 3.62 34.93 2.56
C ALA A 171 4.80 35.65 1.86
N ALA A 172 5.09 35.28 0.61
CA ALA A 172 6.12 35.91 -0.22
C ALA A 172 5.67 37.26 -0.80
N ALA A 173 4.37 37.50 -0.93
CA ALA A 173 3.83 38.79 -1.41
C ALA A 173 3.59 39.81 -0.27
N ALA A 174 3.78 39.41 0.99
CA ALA A 174 3.60 40.26 2.19
C ALA A 174 4.94 40.74 2.79
N GLN A 175 6.09 40.43 2.17
CA GLN A 175 7.43 40.93 2.48
C GLN A 175 7.90 41.93 1.41
#